data_bb5056e58160d2ac1a3bb96d596243b9
#
_entry.id   bb5056e58160d2ac1a3bb96d596243b9
#
_cell.length_a   1.000
_cell.length_b   1.000
_cell.length_c   1.000
_cell.angle_alpha   90.00
_cell.angle_beta   90.00
_cell.angle_gamma   90.00
#
_symmetry.space_group_name_H-M   'P 1'
#
loop_
_entity.id
_entity.type
_entity.pdbx_description
1 polymer ?
#
loop_
_entity_poly.entity_id
_entity_poly.type
_entity_poly.pdbx_seq_one_letter_code
_entity_poly.pdbx_strand_id
1 'polypeptide(L)'
;MRVLLLNPIFPKSFWSFDKTLELIGRKVTIPPLGIITVAAILPQTWEFRLVDRNIRSETEADWNWADLVIVSGMIVQKTDMLHLFSEAKRRGKLVAAGGPYVTSVPEAAQEAGVNFLVLDEGEITLPMLVEALERGETSGTFTANGAKPDVSQTPIPRFDLLDLNAYSDMAVQFSRGCPFQCEFCDIIVLYGRKPRTKTPAQMLAELQVLYDLGWRRAIFMVDDNFIGNK
;
A
#
# COMPACT_ATOMS: atom_id res chain seq x y z
N MET A 1 -0.54 11.78 -15.84
CA MET A 1 0.25 12.04 -14.60
C MET A 1 1.20 10.89 -14.36
N ARG A 2 2.43 11.15 -13.93
CA ARG A 2 3.45 10.15 -13.61
C ARG A 2 3.57 10.02 -12.10
N VAL A 3 3.25 8.84 -11.58
CA VAL A 3 3.14 8.57 -10.14
C VAL A 3 4.26 7.63 -9.68
N LEU A 4 5.08 8.11 -8.77
CA LEU A 4 6.09 7.30 -8.08
C LEU A 4 5.51 6.75 -6.79
N LEU A 5 5.38 5.43 -6.72
CA LEU A 5 4.90 4.70 -5.56
C LEU A 5 6.10 4.25 -4.74
N LEU A 6 6.17 4.66 -3.48
CA LEU A 6 7.27 4.30 -2.60
C LEU A 6 6.77 3.43 -1.43
N ASN A 7 7.30 2.20 -1.38
CA ASN A 7 7.13 1.33 -0.22
C ASN A 7 8.34 1.53 0.71
N PRO A 8 8.15 2.07 1.93
CA PRO A 8 9.25 2.36 2.86
C PRO A 8 9.93 1.10 3.36
N ILE A 9 11.18 1.27 3.86
CA ILE A 9 11.98 0.18 4.41
C ILE A 9 11.36 -0.34 5.71
N PHE A 10 11.25 -1.66 5.82
CA PHE A 10 11.02 -2.32 7.09
C PHE A 10 12.32 -2.36 7.91
N PRO A 11 12.27 -2.06 9.20
CA PRO A 11 13.44 -2.22 10.06
C PRO A 11 13.84 -3.69 10.12
N LYS A 12 15.14 -3.95 10.05
CA LYS A 12 15.65 -5.33 10.16
C LYS A 12 15.36 -5.90 11.53
N SER A 13 14.84 -7.11 11.55
CA SER A 13 14.51 -7.86 12.74
C SER A 13 14.74 -9.37 12.53
N PHE A 14 14.57 -10.17 13.56
CA PHE A 14 14.56 -11.63 13.42
C PHE A 14 13.56 -12.11 12.36
N TRP A 15 12.42 -11.45 12.25
CA TRP A 15 11.33 -11.78 11.32
C TRP A 15 11.56 -11.31 9.89
N SER A 16 12.66 -10.60 9.62
CA SER A 16 13.01 -10.20 8.25
C SER A 16 13.54 -11.37 7.41
N PHE A 17 13.98 -12.46 8.05
CA PHE A 17 14.52 -13.67 7.41
C PHE A 17 15.65 -13.41 6.41
N ASP A 18 16.42 -12.33 6.57
CA ASP A 18 17.43 -11.85 5.60
C ASP A 18 18.35 -12.97 5.11
N LYS A 19 18.92 -13.77 6.04
CA LYS A 19 19.84 -14.86 5.67
C LYS A 19 19.15 -16.00 4.90
N THR A 20 17.90 -16.30 5.25
CA THR A 20 17.12 -17.34 4.56
C THR A 20 16.76 -16.87 3.15
N LEU A 21 16.36 -15.61 3.02
CA LEU A 21 16.03 -15.02 1.73
C LEU A 21 17.25 -14.97 0.81
N GLU A 22 18.41 -14.62 1.34
CA GLU A 22 19.69 -14.63 0.60
C GLU A 22 20.01 -16.03 0.06
N LEU A 23 19.85 -17.09 0.88
CA LEU A 23 20.11 -18.47 0.48
C LEU A 23 19.23 -18.92 -0.70
N ILE A 24 17.99 -18.44 -0.78
CA ILE A 24 17.08 -18.76 -1.87
C ILE A 24 17.08 -17.72 -3.00
N GLY A 25 18.01 -16.76 -2.98
CA GLY A 25 18.14 -15.71 -4.00
C GLY A 25 16.96 -14.74 -4.02
N ARG A 26 16.39 -14.42 -2.85
CA ARG A 26 15.28 -13.47 -2.70
C ARG A 26 15.71 -12.30 -1.81
N LYS A 27 14.95 -11.18 -1.86
CA LYS A 27 15.24 -9.98 -1.09
C LYS A 27 14.21 -9.71 0.00
N VAL A 28 12.94 -10.04 -0.27
CA VAL A 28 11.78 -9.73 0.58
C VAL A 28 10.85 -10.93 0.63
N THR A 29 10.15 -11.11 1.76
CA THR A 29 9.20 -12.22 1.92
C THR A 29 7.96 -12.01 1.07
N ILE A 30 7.24 -10.87 1.24
CA ILE A 30 5.98 -10.58 0.56
C ILE A 30 5.97 -9.16 -0.04
N PRO A 31 5.25 -8.94 -1.15
CA PRO A 31 5.15 -7.62 -1.78
C PRO A 31 4.26 -6.67 -0.98
N PRO A 32 4.39 -5.35 -1.22
CA PRO A 32 3.55 -4.32 -0.61
C PRO A 32 2.16 -4.27 -1.27
N LEU A 33 1.28 -5.21 -0.91
CA LEU A 33 -0.05 -5.38 -1.51
C LEU A 33 -0.86 -4.08 -1.49
N GLY A 34 -0.84 -3.32 -0.39
CA GLY A 34 -1.60 -2.10 -0.24
C GLY A 34 -1.28 -1.06 -1.32
N ILE A 35 0.00 -0.78 -1.56
CA ILE A 35 0.38 0.28 -2.51
C ILE A 35 0.15 -0.12 -3.98
N ILE A 36 0.24 -1.41 -4.33
CA ILE A 36 -0.13 -1.87 -5.68
C ILE A 36 -1.65 -1.93 -5.86
N THR A 37 -2.43 -2.04 -4.78
CA THR A 37 -3.89 -1.85 -4.80
C THR A 37 -4.23 -0.37 -5.00
N VAL A 38 -3.51 0.54 -4.35
CA VAL A 38 -3.63 2.00 -4.60
C VAL A 38 -3.44 2.31 -6.09
N ALA A 39 -2.40 1.75 -6.72
CA ALA A 39 -2.17 1.91 -8.15
C ALA A 39 -3.33 1.37 -9.02
N ALA A 40 -4.00 0.31 -8.57
CA ALA A 40 -5.14 -0.25 -9.29
C ALA A 40 -6.41 0.60 -9.19
N ILE A 41 -6.58 1.34 -8.06
CA ILE A 41 -7.73 2.22 -7.83
C ILE A 41 -7.58 3.55 -8.59
N LEU A 42 -6.36 4.06 -8.71
CA LEU A 42 -6.05 5.31 -9.41
C LEU A 42 -6.32 5.21 -10.92
N PRO A 43 -6.53 6.34 -11.64
CA PRO A 43 -6.82 6.31 -13.07
C PRO A 43 -5.75 5.55 -13.87
N GLN A 44 -6.18 4.54 -14.63
CA GLN A 44 -5.28 3.68 -15.41
C GLN A 44 -4.67 4.38 -16.65
N THR A 45 -5.05 5.63 -16.89
CA THR A 45 -4.39 6.55 -17.84
C THR A 45 -3.12 7.19 -17.27
N TRP A 46 -2.87 7.04 -15.96
CA TRP A 46 -1.65 7.49 -15.31
C TRP A 46 -0.55 6.45 -15.48
N GLU A 47 0.69 6.92 -15.47
CA GLU A 47 1.85 6.05 -15.51
C GLU A 47 2.37 5.81 -14.08
N PHE A 48 2.68 4.56 -13.75
CA PHE A 48 3.14 4.17 -12.42
C PHE A 48 4.54 3.61 -12.45
N ARG A 49 5.35 4.01 -11.46
CA ARG A 49 6.59 3.31 -11.08
C ARG A 49 6.53 2.95 -9.61
N LEU A 50 6.84 1.69 -9.31
CA LEU A 50 6.97 1.23 -7.94
C LEU A 50 8.45 1.12 -7.57
N VAL A 51 8.81 1.70 -6.43
CA VAL A 51 10.07 1.42 -5.74
C VAL A 51 9.75 0.82 -4.38
N ASP A 52 9.98 -0.48 -4.28
CA ASP A 52 10.03 -1.15 -2.97
C ASP A 52 11.45 -0.97 -2.41
N ARG A 53 11.58 -0.12 -1.39
CA ARG A 53 12.87 0.23 -0.79
C ARG A 53 13.52 -0.93 -0.02
N ASN A 54 12.78 -1.99 0.21
CA ASN A 54 13.33 -3.24 0.73
C ASN A 54 14.09 -4.04 -0.35
N ILE A 55 13.92 -3.67 -1.62
CA ILE A 55 14.58 -4.29 -2.79
C ILE A 55 15.67 -3.40 -3.35
N ARG A 56 15.37 -2.12 -3.59
CA ARG A 56 16.27 -1.09 -4.10
C ARG A 56 15.88 0.30 -3.60
N SER A 57 16.84 1.19 -3.53
CA SER A 57 16.55 2.61 -3.32
C SER A 57 16.02 3.26 -4.60
N GLU A 58 15.29 4.34 -4.45
CA GLU A 58 14.92 5.26 -5.51
C GLU A 58 16.14 5.97 -6.07
N THR A 59 16.10 6.31 -7.33
CA THR A 59 17.18 7.01 -8.04
C THR A 59 16.77 8.45 -8.37
N GLU A 60 17.77 9.29 -8.74
CA GLU A 60 17.49 10.63 -9.26
C GLU A 60 16.54 10.60 -10.48
N ALA A 61 16.67 9.57 -11.32
CA ALA A 61 15.78 9.39 -12.47
C ALA A 61 14.32 9.07 -12.04
N ASP A 62 14.11 8.32 -10.95
CA ASP A 62 12.79 8.06 -10.42
C ASP A 62 12.14 9.37 -9.89
N TRP A 63 12.90 10.16 -9.12
CA TRP A 63 12.45 11.44 -8.60
C TRP A 63 12.15 12.44 -9.72
N ASN A 64 13.03 12.59 -10.70
CA ASN A 64 12.86 13.55 -11.79
C ASN A 64 11.68 13.20 -12.70
N TRP A 65 11.40 11.90 -12.85
CA TRP A 65 10.28 11.43 -13.66
C TRP A 65 8.91 11.72 -13.03
N ALA A 66 8.79 11.71 -11.71
CA ALA A 66 7.54 11.78 -10.99
C ALA A 66 6.91 13.20 -11.00
N ASP A 67 5.62 13.28 -11.25
CA ASP A 67 4.77 14.44 -11.00
C ASP A 67 4.18 14.39 -9.59
N LEU A 68 3.80 13.19 -9.13
CA LEU A 68 3.25 12.90 -7.80
C LEU A 68 4.00 11.73 -7.16
N VAL A 69 4.29 11.84 -5.88
CA VAL A 69 4.86 10.76 -5.06
C VAL A 69 3.79 10.25 -4.10
N ILE A 70 3.57 8.95 -4.06
CA ILE A 70 2.66 8.32 -3.09
C ILE A 70 3.47 7.41 -2.17
N VAL A 71 3.31 7.62 -0.88
CA VAL A 71 3.98 6.81 0.17
C VAL A 71 2.91 6.17 1.04
N SER A 72 3.00 4.87 1.23
CA SER A 72 2.09 4.13 2.11
C SER A 72 2.88 3.13 2.94
N GLY A 73 2.56 3.02 4.23
CA GLY A 73 3.28 2.12 5.11
C GLY A 73 2.63 1.95 6.49
N MET A 74 3.26 1.09 7.27
CA MET A 74 2.88 0.75 8.64
C MET A 74 3.72 1.54 9.64
N ILE A 75 3.29 1.59 10.91
CA ILE A 75 4.00 2.32 11.98
C ILE A 75 5.47 1.89 12.14
N VAL A 76 5.78 0.63 11.89
CA VAL A 76 7.17 0.13 11.95
C VAL A 76 8.08 0.76 10.89
N GLN A 77 7.51 1.29 9.79
CA GLN A 77 8.21 1.94 8.70
C GLN A 77 8.29 3.48 8.88
N LYS A 78 7.76 4.03 9.99
CA LYS A 78 7.59 5.48 10.19
C LYS A 78 8.87 6.28 9.95
N THR A 79 10.01 5.80 10.43
CA THR A 79 11.29 6.52 10.31
C THR A 79 11.66 6.76 8.85
N ASP A 80 11.50 5.74 8.03
CA ASP A 80 11.78 5.83 6.61
C ASP A 80 10.71 6.63 5.86
N MET A 81 9.44 6.52 6.26
CA MET A 81 8.36 7.36 5.71
C MET A 81 8.63 8.85 5.93
N LEU A 82 8.99 9.25 7.16
CA LEU A 82 9.30 10.65 7.48
C LEU A 82 10.51 11.16 6.69
N HIS A 83 11.52 10.31 6.49
CA HIS A 83 12.66 10.61 5.62
C HIS A 83 12.19 10.85 4.17
N LEU A 84 11.35 9.99 3.61
CA LEU A 84 10.81 10.12 2.25
C LEU A 84 9.96 11.40 2.09
N PHE A 85 9.14 11.76 3.08
CA PHE A 85 8.38 13.00 3.05
C PHE A 85 9.30 14.22 2.99
N SER A 86 10.33 14.25 3.85
CA SER A 86 11.32 15.34 3.87
C SER A 86 12.09 15.43 2.55
N GLU A 87 12.48 14.31 1.98
CA GLU A 87 13.21 14.25 0.70
C GLU A 87 12.34 14.72 -0.47
N ALA A 88 11.08 14.28 -0.54
CA ALA A 88 10.15 14.72 -1.57
C ALA A 88 9.88 16.23 -1.48
N LYS A 89 9.69 16.76 -0.26
CA LYS A 89 9.53 18.19 0.00
C LYS A 89 10.76 18.97 -0.45
N ARG A 90 11.97 18.52 -0.09
CA ARG A 90 13.24 19.14 -0.51
C ARG A 90 13.37 19.22 -2.04
N ARG A 91 12.79 18.25 -2.75
CA ARG A 91 12.78 18.18 -4.23
C ARG A 91 11.61 18.94 -4.86
N GLY A 92 10.75 19.57 -4.07
CA GLY A 92 9.57 20.28 -4.58
C GLY A 92 8.52 19.36 -5.22
N LYS A 93 8.47 18.09 -4.80
CA LYS A 93 7.49 17.12 -5.32
C LYS A 93 6.20 17.17 -4.51
N LEU A 94 5.07 17.04 -5.19
CA LEU A 94 3.79 16.79 -4.52
C LEU A 94 3.82 15.38 -3.89
N VAL A 95 3.35 15.29 -2.64
CA VAL A 95 3.33 14.04 -1.88
C VAL A 95 1.93 13.75 -1.39
N ALA A 96 1.44 12.56 -1.69
CA ALA A 96 0.27 11.97 -1.05
C ALA A 96 0.73 10.85 -0.11
N ALA A 97 0.23 10.84 1.11
CA ALA A 97 0.55 9.81 2.09
C ALA A 97 -0.71 9.15 2.64
N GLY A 98 -0.65 7.83 2.79
CA GLY A 98 -1.75 7.02 3.31
C GLY A 98 -1.28 5.74 3.99
N GLY A 99 -2.21 4.82 4.14
CA GLY A 99 -1.98 3.54 4.80
C GLY A 99 -2.14 3.60 6.32
N PRO A 100 -1.94 2.45 7.01
CA PRO A 100 -2.26 2.31 8.43
C PRO A 100 -1.59 3.34 9.34
N TYR A 101 -0.31 3.63 9.13
CA TYR A 101 0.40 4.59 9.97
C TYR A 101 -0.16 6.01 9.84
N VAL A 102 -0.35 6.50 8.62
CA VAL A 102 -0.84 7.87 8.37
C VAL A 102 -2.30 8.01 8.81
N THR A 103 -3.11 6.96 8.66
CA THR A 103 -4.49 6.94 9.17
C THR A 103 -4.54 7.02 10.69
N SER A 104 -3.62 6.33 11.39
CA SER A 104 -3.60 6.32 12.86
C SER A 104 -2.95 7.56 13.48
N VAL A 105 -1.97 8.18 12.78
CA VAL A 105 -1.18 9.32 13.29
C VAL A 105 -0.96 10.32 12.15
N PRO A 106 -2.03 10.97 11.65
CA PRO A 106 -1.93 11.89 10.51
C PRO A 106 -1.09 13.13 10.79
N GLU A 107 -1.00 13.56 12.06
CA GLU A 107 -0.25 14.75 12.47
C GLU A 107 1.23 14.65 12.10
N ALA A 108 1.83 13.46 12.26
CA ALA A 108 3.23 13.25 11.93
C ALA A 108 3.54 13.46 10.44
N ALA A 109 2.63 13.06 9.55
CA ALA A 109 2.76 13.30 8.11
C ALA A 109 2.50 14.77 7.76
N GLN A 110 1.54 15.41 8.44
CA GLN A 110 1.24 16.84 8.28
C GLN A 110 2.43 17.71 8.68
N GLU A 111 3.02 17.46 9.84
CA GLU A 111 4.22 18.14 10.34
C GLU A 111 5.42 17.98 9.41
N ALA A 112 5.56 16.79 8.80
CA ALA A 112 6.59 16.52 7.79
C ALA A 112 6.33 17.23 6.45
N GLY A 113 5.17 17.89 6.30
CA GLY A 113 4.81 18.71 5.13
C GLY A 113 4.28 17.91 3.95
N VAL A 114 3.61 16.79 4.20
CA VAL A 114 2.86 16.05 3.18
C VAL A 114 1.74 16.92 2.64
N ASN A 115 1.56 16.92 1.32
CA ASN A 115 0.56 17.72 0.63
C ASN A 115 -0.85 17.15 0.80
N PHE A 116 -0.99 15.84 0.59
CA PHE A 116 -2.28 15.17 0.60
C PHE A 116 -2.28 14.02 1.61
N LEU A 117 -3.15 14.10 2.61
CA LEU A 117 -3.39 13.00 3.54
C LEU A 117 -4.58 12.17 3.03
N VAL A 118 -4.31 10.91 2.69
CA VAL A 118 -5.32 9.96 2.20
C VAL A 118 -5.55 8.93 3.30
N LEU A 119 -6.51 9.22 4.16
CA LEU A 119 -6.80 8.45 5.36
C LEU A 119 -7.83 7.35 5.07
N ASP A 120 -7.93 6.37 5.97
CA ASP A 120 -8.84 5.24 5.83
C ASP A 120 -8.53 4.34 4.62
N GLU A 121 -9.56 3.70 4.06
CA GLU A 121 -9.40 2.76 2.95
C GLU A 121 -9.48 3.48 1.60
N GLY A 122 -8.51 3.20 0.76
CA GLY A 122 -8.27 3.93 -0.49
C GLY A 122 -9.40 3.86 -1.50
N GLU A 123 -10.24 2.83 -1.44
CA GLU A 123 -11.40 2.69 -2.33
C GLU A 123 -12.39 3.88 -2.22
N ILE A 124 -12.44 4.53 -1.03
CA ILE A 124 -13.27 5.71 -0.81
C ILE A 124 -12.48 6.99 -1.01
N THR A 125 -11.25 7.05 -0.51
CA THR A 125 -10.52 8.31 -0.37
C THR A 125 -9.61 8.66 -1.55
N LEU A 126 -9.16 7.67 -2.33
CA LEU A 126 -8.38 7.93 -3.54
C LEU A 126 -9.18 8.64 -4.65
N PRO A 127 -10.46 8.33 -4.90
CA PRO A 127 -11.28 9.15 -5.82
C PRO A 127 -11.32 10.64 -5.42
N MET A 128 -11.41 10.94 -4.12
CA MET A 128 -11.40 12.32 -3.62
C MET A 128 -10.05 13.02 -3.92
N LEU A 129 -8.93 12.30 -3.76
CA LEU A 129 -7.61 12.80 -4.14
C LEU A 129 -7.54 13.09 -5.65
N VAL A 130 -8.07 12.18 -6.49
CA VAL A 130 -8.08 12.36 -7.94
C VAL A 130 -8.85 13.63 -8.32
N GLU A 131 -10.06 13.81 -7.80
CA GLU A 131 -10.88 15.01 -8.03
C GLU A 131 -10.18 16.29 -7.59
N ALA A 132 -9.48 16.28 -6.44
CA ALA A 132 -8.73 17.43 -5.95
C ALA A 132 -7.57 17.79 -6.90
N LEU A 133 -6.82 16.77 -7.35
CA LEU A 133 -5.74 16.95 -8.32
C LEU A 133 -6.26 17.48 -9.69
N GLU A 134 -7.42 17.02 -10.14
CA GLU A 134 -8.07 17.51 -11.37
C GLU A 134 -8.52 18.96 -11.25
N ARG A 135 -8.91 19.39 -10.04
CA ARG A 135 -9.20 20.82 -9.75
C ARG A 135 -7.94 21.68 -9.58
N GLY A 136 -6.75 21.08 -9.63
CA GLY A 136 -5.48 21.79 -9.46
C GLY A 136 -5.14 22.10 -7.99
N GLU A 137 -5.77 21.42 -7.04
CA GLU A 137 -5.44 21.57 -5.62
C GLU A 137 -4.03 21.03 -5.34
N THR A 138 -3.34 21.66 -4.44
CA THR A 138 -1.95 21.33 -4.06
C THR A 138 -1.82 20.77 -2.65
N SER A 139 -2.92 20.67 -1.91
CA SER A 139 -2.98 20.07 -0.58
C SER A 139 -4.42 19.69 -0.21
N GLY A 140 -4.57 18.72 0.69
CA GLY A 140 -5.88 18.32 1.19
C GLY A 140 -5.81 17.15 2.15
N THR A 141 -6.90 16.92 2.90
CA THR A 141 -7.08 15.74 3.74
C THR A 141 -8.38 15.05 3.36
N PHE A 142 -8.28 13.79 2.99
CA PHE A 142 -9.40 12.97 2.54
C PHE A 142 -9.64 11.85 3.54
N THR A 143 -10.86 11.74 4.04
CA THR A 143 -11.26 10.72 5.00
C THR A 143 -12.61 10.13 4.62
N ALA A 144 -12.79 8.86 4.91
CA ALA A 144 -14.06 8.18 4.72
C ALA A 144 -15.08 8.45 5.86
N ASN A 145 -14.68 9.21 6.89
CA ASN A 145 -15.52 9.54 8.04
C ASN A 145 -16.17 8.31 8.70
N GLY A 146 -15.41 7.23 8.81
CA GLY A 146 -15.87 5.96 9.39
C GLY A 146 -16.59 5.03 8.42
N ALA A 147 -16.91 5.47 7.20
CA ALA A 147 -17.45 4.58 6.18
C ALA A 147 -16.43 3.52 5.78
N LYS A 148 -16.92 2.33 5.44
CA LYS A 148 -16.10 1.21 5.01
C LYS A 148 -16.51 0.78 3.60
N PRO A 149 -15.57 0.60 2.67
CA PRO A 149 -15.90 0.21 1.31
C PRO A 149 -16.42 -1.22 1.22
N ASP A 150 -17.16 -1.49 0.18
CA ASP A 150 -17.45 -2.85 -0.25
C ASP A 150 -16.21 -3.42 -0.96
N VAL A 151 -15.50 -4.34 -0.29
CA VAL A 151 -14.27 -4.94 -0.84
C VAL A 151 -14.53 -5.81 -2.07
N SER A 152 -15.80 -6.13 -2.37
CA SER A 152 -16.18 -6.78 -3.62
C SER A 152 -15.98 -5.88 -4.85
N GLN A 153 -15.77 -4.58 -4.63
CA GLN A 153 -15.47 -3.60 -5.69
C GLN A 153 -13.97 -3.26 -5.78
N THR A 154 -13.14 -3.79 -4.88
CA THR A 154 -11.69 -3.56 -4.94
C THR A 154 -11.11 -4.16 -6.22
N PRO A 155 -10.38 -3.39 -7.04
CA PRO A 155 -9.80 -3.90 -8.27
C PRO A 155 -8.67 -4.90 -7.99
N ILE A 156 -8.31 -5.68 -9.01
CA ILE A 156 -7.13 -6.55 -8.95
C ILE A 156 -5.88 -5.70 -8.76
N PRO A 157 -5.04 -5.99 -7.76
CA PRO A 157 -3.81 -5.23 -7.54
C PRO A 157 -2.88 -5.26 -8.76
N ARG A 158 -2.12 -4.19 -8.95
CA ARG A 158 -1.16 -4.04 -10.06
C ARG A 158 0.10 -4.88 -9.83
N PHE A 159 -0.06 -6.21 -9.85
CA PHE A 159 1.05 -7.17 -9.70
C PHE A 159 2.11 -7.03 -10.79
N ASP A 160 1.75 -6.47 -11.94
CA ASP A 160 2.65 -6.15 -13.06
C ASP A 160 3.72 -5.10 -12.70
N LEU A 161 3.53 -4.31 -11.64
CA LEU A 161 4.51 -3.34 -11.16
C LEU A 161 5.63 -3.99 -10.29
N LEU A 162 5.48 -5.26 -9.93
CA LEU A 162 6.41 -5.95 -9.03
C LEU A 162 7.60 -6.58 -9.78
N ASP A 163 8.78 -6.51 -9.19
CA ASP A 163 9.87 -7.44 -9.51
C ASP A 163 9.58 -8.80 -8.84
N LEU A 164 8.84 -9.66 -9.54
CA LEU A 164 8.41 -10.96 -9.00
C LEU A 164 9.58 -11.82 -8.49
N ASN A 165 10.79 -11.62 -9.01
CA ASN A 165 11.96 -12.39 -8.60
C ASN A 165 12.52 -11.94 -7.26
N ALA A 166 12.18 -10.77 -6.79
CA ALA A 166 12.67 -10.26 -5.52
C ALA A 166 11.94 -10.86 -4.30
N TYR A 167 10.72 -11.38 -4.48
CA TYR A 167 9.88 -11.88 -3.39
C TYR A 167 9.95 -13.41 -3.27
N SER A 168 9.85 -13.95 -2.04
CA SER A 168 9.71 -15.40 -1.82
C SER A 168 8.27 -15.87 -2.02
N ASP A 169 7.30 -15.08 -1.54
CA ASP A 169 5.87 -15.36 -1.57
C ASP A 169 5.10 -14.19 -2.20
N MET A 170 3.90 -14.43 -2.73
CA MET A 170 2.97 -13.39 -3.12
C MET A 170 1.91 -13.19 -2.04
N ALA A 171 1.43 -11.96 -1.91
CA ALA A 171 0.36 -11.61 -1.01
C ALA A 171 -0.96 -11.41 -1.76
N VAL A 172 -2.04 -11.99 -1.23
CA VAL A 172 -3.42 -11.71 -1.61
C VAL A 172 -4.26 -11.51 -0.36
N GLN A 173 -5.35 -10.77 -0.46
CA GLN A 173 -6.24 -10.50 0.65
C GLN A 173 -7.68 -10.87 0.27
N PHE A 174 -8.28 -11.76 1.04
CA PHE A 174 -9.68 -12.16 0.87
C PHE A 174 -10.63 -11.28 1.69
N SER A 175 -10.24 -10.97 2.94
CA SER A 175 -11.10 -10.23 3.86
C SER A 175 -10.39 -9.08 4.58
N ARG A 176 -11.17 -8.08 5.01
CA ARG A 176 -10.74 -6.99 5.89
C ARG A 176 -11.70 -6.87 7.06
N GLY A 177 -11.16 -6.52 8.23
CA GLY A 177 -11.89 -6.37 9.47
C GLY A 177 -11.91 -7.64 10.31
N CYS A 178 -12.11 -7.46 11.62
CA CYS A 178 -12.03 -8.54 12.59
C CYS A 178 -13.12 -8.38 13.67
N PRO A 179 -13.92 -9.42 14.00
CA PRO A 179 -14.98 -9.31 15.00
C PRO A 179 -14.46 -9.31 16.44
N PHE A 180 -13.20 -9.73 16.65
CA PHE A 180 -12.61 -9.86 17.98
C PHE A 180 -12.11 -8.51 18.52
N GLN A 181 -11.96 -8.43 19.84
CA GLN A 181 -11.52 -7.21 20.54
C GLN A 181 -10.26 -7.52 21.36
N CYS A 182 -9.13 -7.64 20.65
CA CYS A 182 -7.84 -7.79 21.30
C CYS A 182 -7.31 -6.42 21.74
N GLU A 183 -6.86 -6.26 22.99
CA GLU A 183 -6.41 -4.98 23.56
C GLU A 183 -5.27 -4.31 22.79
N PHE A 184 -4.39 -5.12 22.18
CA PHE A 184 -3.19 -4.65 21.47
C PHE A 184 -3.40 -4.42 19.97
N CYS A 185 -4.62 -4.68 19.44
CA CYS A 185 -4.86 -4.74 18.00
C CYS A 185 -5.68 -3.55 17.52
N ASP A 186 -5.15 -2.79 16.57
CA ASP A 186 -5.78 -1.62 15.96
C ASP A 186 -6.66 -1.95 14.74
N ILE A 187 -6.70 -3.21 14.30
CA ILE A 187 -7.46 -3.66 13.11
C ILE A 187 -8.92 -3.23 13.17
N ILE A 188 -9.56 -3.33 14.34
CA ILE A 188 -10.96 -2.94 14.50
C ILE A 188 -11.20 -1.43 14.35
N VAL A 189 -10.18 -0.62 14.61
CA VAL A 189 -10.20 0.83 14.41
C VAL A 189 -10.00 1.15 12.93
N LEU A 190 -9.01 0.54 12.31
CA LEU A 190 -8.66 0.75 10.90
C LEU A 190 -9.72 0.19 9.95
N TYR A 191 -10.10 -1.07 10.11
CA TYR A 191 -10.92 -1.80 9.14
C TYR A 191 -12.30 -2.19 9.66
N GLY A 192 -12.59 -1.95 10.94
CA GLY A 192 -13.89 -2.22 11.55
C GLY A 192 -14.04 -3.64 12.06
N ARG A 193 -15.16 -3.86 12.75
CA ARG A 193 -15.50 -5.13 13.42
C ARG A 193 -16.24 -6.13 12.54
N LYS A 194 -16.80 -5.67 11.43
CA LYS A 194 -17.52 -6.54 10.50
C LYS A 194 -16.57 -7.00 9.40
N PRO A 195 -16.25 -8.30 9.34
CA PRO A 195 -15.47 -8.83 8.22
C PRO A 195 -16.20 -8.57 6.90
N ARG A 196 -15.47 -8.04 5.94
CA ARG A 196 -15.94 -7.80 4.56
C ARG A 196 -15.07 -8.64 3.65
N THR A 197 -15.67 -9.42 2.76
CA THR A 197 -14.97 -10.40 1.94
C THR A 197 -15.08 -10.07 0.46
N LYS A 198 -14.03 -10.37 -0.26
CA LYS A 198 -14.08 -10.50 -1.71
C LYS A 198 -14.92 -11.72 -2.08
N THR A 199 -15.38 -11.76 -3.32
CA THR A 199 -16.03 -12.94 -3.87
C THR A 199 -14.99 -14.00 -4.27
N PRO A 200 -15.37 -15.30 -4.31
CA PRO A 200 -14.49 -16.33 -4.85
C PRO A 200 -14.01 -16.05 -6.28
N ALA A 201 -14.86 -15.44 -7.10
CA ALA A 201 -14.52 -15.08 -8.48
C ALA A 201 -13.41 -14.02 -8.53
N GLN A 202 -13.44 -13.01 -7.63
CA GLN A 202 -12.37 -12.03 -7.54
C GLN A 202 -11.05 -12.68 -7.11
N MET A 203 -11.08 -13.54 -6.10
CA MET A 203 -9.88 -14.26 -5.66
C MET A 203 -9.27 -15.10 -6.77
N LEU A 204 -10.12 -15.82 -7.52
CA LEU A 204 -9.66 -16.60 -8.68
C LEU A 204 -9.06 -15.71 -9.77
N ALA A 205 -9.65 -14.53 -10.02
CA ALA A 205 -9.12 -13.58 -10.99
C ALA A 205 -7.74 -13.02 -10.58
N GLU A 206 -7.54 -12.69 -9.29
CA GLU A 206 -6.24 -12.26 -8.77
C GLU A 206 -5.18 -13.36 -8.91
N LEU A 207 -5.54 -14.60 -8.56
CA LEU A 207 -4.66 -15.77 -8.69
C LEU A 207 -4.35 -16.07 -10.17
N GLN A 208 -5.32 -15.88 -11.08
CA GLN A 208 -5.10 -16.06 -12.52
C GLN A 208 -4.11 -15.04 -13.06
N VAL A 209 -4.24 -13.75 -12.68
CA VAL A 209 -3.26 -12.71 -13.06
C VAL A 209 -1.86 -13.07 -12.58
N LEU A 210 -1.70 -13.51 -11.34
CA LEU A 210 -0.40 -13.97 -10.83
C LEU A 210 0.14 -15.16 -11.63
N TYR A 211 -0.73 -16.11 -11.96
CA TYR A 211 -0.37 -17.27 -12.79
C TYR A 211 0.10 -16.83 -14.19
N ASP A 212 -0.61 -15.90 -14.83
CA ASP A 212 -0.31 -15.40 -16.17
C ASP A 212 1.00 -14.59 -16.19
N LEU A 213 1.31 -13.88 -15.09
CA LEU A 213 2.59 -13.20 -14.87
C LEU A 213 3.75 -14.16 -14.58
N GLY A 214 3.49 -15.48 -14.52
CA GLY A 214 4.52 -16.49 -14.30
C GLY A 214 4.76 -16.89 -12.86
N TRP A 215 3.96 -16.42 -11.89
CA TRP A 215 4.12 -16.82 -10.50
C TRP A 215 3.74 -18.29 -10.29
N ARG A 216 4.63 -19.07 -9.66
CA ARG A 216 4.45 -20.53 -9.43
C ARG A 216 4.87 -20.93 -8.01
N ARG A 217 5.00 -19.96 -7.11
CA ARG A 217 5.45 -20.20 -5.72
C ARG A 217 4.29 -19.97 -4.74
N ALA A 218 4.59 -19.96 -3.46
CA ALA A 218 3.61 -19.81 -2.39
C ALA A 218 2.84 -18.49 -2.48
N ILE A 219 1.61 -18.53 -1.98
CA ILE A 219 0.71 -17.39 -1.84
C ILE A 219 0.36 -17.26 -0.36
N PHE A 220 0.57 -16.10 0.20
CA PHE A 220 0.23 -15.76 1.57
C PHE A 220 -1.06 -14.95 1.63
N MET A 221 -2.03 -15.41 2.41
CA MET A 221 -3.27 -14.69 2.68
C MET A 221 -3.02 -13.69 3.80
N VAL A 222 -3.02 -12.38 3.47
CA VAL A 222 -2.73 -11.30 4.43
C VAL A 222 -3.97 -10.78 5.14
N ASP A 223 -4.93 -11.65 5.40
CA ASP A 223 -6.18 -11.32 6.06
C ASP A 223 -5.99 -10.99 7.54
N ASP A 224 -6.75 -10.02 8.04
CA ASP A 224 -6.77 -9.68 9.46
C ASP A 224 -7.30 -10.85 10.31
N ASN A 225 -8.29 -11.56 9.76
CA ASN A 225 -8.86 -12.77 10.35
C ASN A 225 -9.54 -13.62 9.28
N PHE A 226 -8.81 -14.56 8.71
CA PHE A 226 -9.29 -15.41 7.62
C PHE A 226 -10.46 -16.35 8.03
N ILE A 227 -10.48 -16.83 9.28
CA ILE A 227 -11.47 -17.80 9.77
C ILE A 227 -12.62 -17.13 10.55
N GLY A 228 -12.51 -15.87 10.90
CA GLY A 228 -13.51 -15.14 11.72
C GLY A 228 -14.80 -14.80 10.98
N ASN A 229 -14.87 -15.08 9.70
CA ASN A 229 -16.03 -14.83 8.87
C ASN A 229 -16.92 -16.09 8.85
N LYS A 230 -17.91 -16.15 9.75
CA LYS A 230 -18.92 -17.22 9.82
C LYS A 230 -20.19 -16.79 9.14
#